data_68240c954158a26fb0c5ba8b37027818
#
_entry.id   68240c954158a26fb0c5ba8b37027818
#
_cell.length_a   1.000
_cell.length_b   1.000
_cell.length_c   1.000
_cell.angle_alpha   90.00
_cell.angle_beta   90.00
_cell.angle_gamma   90.00
#
_symmetry.space_group_name_H-M   'P 1'
#
loop_
_entity.id
_entity.type
_entity.pdbx_description
1 polymer ?
#
loop_
_entity_poly.entity_id
_entity_poly.type
_entity_poly.pdbx_seq_one_letter_code
_entity_poly.pdbx_strand_id
1 'polypeptide(L)'
;MKRFLEKHGLWVLLAIAVAAVTLAVLSVVSSTASPLGNVVGVITSPFRSAAQSVADWYNEKQDYFADNKALRAENEELKRQIAEMKEDVRDAQTALDENARYREMLGLREKHRSFDLESARVLNRDRSNWTSSLTLNHGTDYGIAVGDCVITERYELVGVVSKAGYNWCTVLTLIDTDSSLGARVFRTGDVGLAQGDFTLMGQGFLELSYLPNEGSQLLPGDLVLTSGLGGYYPADLTIGSVREVRTDDSGAASYAVVEPAAELDALTQVFVVKDFEIVD
;
A
#
# COMPACT_ATOMS: atom_id res chain seq x y z
N MET A 1 -10.58 0.85 -75.61
CA MET A 1 -9.57 0.99 -74.55
C MET A 1 -9.97 0.32 -73.22
N LYS A 2 -11.20 0.41 -72.72
CA LYS A 2 -11.60 -0.21 -71.43
C LYS A 2 -11.46 -1.76 -71.40
N ARG A 3 -11.82 -2.46 -72.46
CA ARG A 3 -11.72 -3.95 -72.52
C ARG A 3 -10.29 -4.50 -72.62
N PHE A 4 -9.31 -3.67 -72.98
CA PHE A 4 -7.87 -4.07 -73.04
C PHE A 4 -7.23 -3.96 -71.63
N LEU A 5 -7.62 -2.97 -70.84
CA LEU A 5 -7.14 -2.82 -69.46
C LEU A 5 -7.70 -3.90 -68.55
N GLU A 6 -8.95 -4.35 -68.74
CA GLU A 6 -9.53 -5.41 -67.89
C GLU A 6 -8.85 -6.78 -68.06
N LYS A 7 -8.32 -7.08 -69.26
CA LYS A 7 -7.72 -8.37 -69.54
C LYS A 7 -6.19 -8.41 -69.33
N HIS A 8 -5.55 -7.24 -69.33
CA HIS A 8 -4.08 -7.13 -69.32
C HIS A 8 -3.61 -6.11 -68.23
N GLY A 9 -4.49 -5.60 -67.40
CA GLY A 9 -4.16 -4.58 -66.40
C GLY A 9 -3.04 -4.97 -65.45
N LEU A 10 -3.03 -6.22 -65.08
CA LEU A 10 -1.98 -6.81 -64.18
C LEU A 10 -0.61 -6.87 -64.91
N TRP A 11 -0.59 -7.18 -66.21
CA TRP A 11 0.63 -7.18 -67.02
C TRP A 11 1.16 -5.79 -67.29
N VAL A 12 0.26 -4.81 -67.48
CA VAL A 12 0.64 -3.41 -67.67
C VAL A 12 1.21 -2.84 -66.36
N LEU A 13 0.60 -3.13 -65.21
CA LEU A 13 1.16 -2.77 -63.90
C LEU A 13 2.53 -3.40 -63.65
N LEU A 14 2.68 -4.65 -63.99
CA LEU A 14 3.96 -5.37 -63.83
C LEU A 14 5.03 -4.78 -64.77
N ALA A 15 4.69 -4.43 -66.02
CA ALA A 15 5.60 -3.77 -66.93
C ALA A 15 6.02 -2.37 -66.47
N ILE A 16 5.11 -1.59 -65.86
CA ILE A 16 5.41 -0.29 -65.31
C ILE A 16 6.31 -0.43 -64.06
N ALA A 17 6.06 -1.43 -63.23
CA ALA A 17 6.89 -1.70 -62.04
C ALA A 17 8.34 -2.15 -62.45
N VAL A 18 8.45 -3.00 -63.46
CA VAL A 18 9.77 -3.41 -63.98
C VAL A 18 10.51 -2.24 -64.64
N ALA A 19 9.80 -1.38 -65.38
CA ALA A 19 10.42 -0.19 -65.97
C ALA A 19 10.86 0.82 -64.87
N ALA A 20 10.10 0.99 -63.80
CA ALA A 20 10.48 1.84 -62.69
C ALA A 20 11.72 1.30 -61.95
N VAL A 21 11.82 -0.02 -61.73
CA VAL A 21 12.98 -0.66 -61.09
C VAL A 21 14.21 -0.57 -62.02
N THR A 22 14.06 -0.76 -63.32
CA THR A 22 15.19 -0.62 -64.28
C THR A 22 15.69 0.81 -64.37
N LEU A 23 14.81 1.82 -64.35
CA LEU A 23 15.19 3.22 -64.28
C LEU A 23 15.89 3.58 -62.95
N ALA A 24 15.44 3.03 -61.85
CA ALA A 24 16.07 3.23 -60.56
C ALA A 24 17.49 2.63 -60.52
N VAL A 25 17.67 1.43 -61.06
CA VAL A 25 19.00 0.75 -61.13
C VAL A 25 19.94 1.51 -62.08
N LEU A 26 19.45 1.99 -63.22
CA LEU A 26 20.23 2.82 -64.14
C LEU A 26 20.64 4.16 -63.54
N SER A 27 19.80 4.74 -62.68
CA SER A 27 20.10 5.98 -61.93
C SER A 27 21.20 5.80 -60.89
N VAL A 28 21.32 4.60 -60.29
CA VAL A 28 22.37 4.29 -59.30
C VAL A 28 23.72 3.99 -59.96
N VAL A 29 23.72 3.47 -61.19
CA VAL A 29 24.95 3.10 -61.92
C VAL A 29 25.57 4.29 -62.66
N SER A 30 24.78 5.33 -63.01
CA SER A 30 25.28 6.53 -63.69
C SER A 30 25.60 7.66 -62.74
N SER A 31 26.73 7.55 -62.03
CA SER A 31 27.28 8.60 -61.13
C SER A 31 28.02 9.68 -61.92
N THR A 32 27.37 10.36 -62.86
CA THR A 32 27.93 11.57 -63.48
C THR A 32 26.89 12.68 -63.40
N ALA A 33 27.34 13.79 -62.81
CA ALA A 33 26.55 15.01 -62.59
C ALA A 33 25.84 15.44 -63.89
N SER A 34 24.53 15.25 -63.92
CA SER A 34 23.67 15.70 -65.01
C SER A 34 22.47 16.49 -64.44
N PRO A 35 22.04 17.58 -65.09
CA PRO A 35 20.93 18.46 -64.59
C PRO A 35 19.56 17.78 -64.54
N LEU A 36 19.49 16.50 -64.88
CA LEU A 36 18.28 15.65 -64.73
C LEU A 36 17.97 15.19 -63.32
N GLY A 37 18.89 15.40 -62.33
CA GLY A 37 18.70 14.98 -60.92
C GLY A 37 17.50 15.64 -60.22
N ASN A 38 17.17 16.86 -60.65
CA ASN A 38 16.02 17.58 -60.08
C ASN A 38 14.67 17.03 -60.55
N VAL A 39 14.61 16.48 -61.76
CA VAL A 39 13.35 15.94 -62.33
C VAL A 39 13.05 14.55 -61.72
N VAL A 40 14.08 13.76 -61.46
CA VAL A 40 13.91 12.45 -60.78
C VAL A 40 13.47 12.63 -59.34
N GLY A 41 13.99 13.66 -58.64
CA GLY A 41 13.58 13.98 -57.28
C GLY A 41 12.08 14.39 -57.16
N VAL A 42 11.59 15.12 -58.14
CA VAL A 42 10.16 15.54 -58.12
C VAL A 42 9.21 14.38 -58.45
N ILE A 43 9.63 13.42 -59.27
CA ILE A 43 8.82 12.24 -59.63
C ILE A 43 8.84 11.18 -58.53
N THR A 44 9.97 11.06 -57.79
CA THR A 44 10.09 10.06 -56.75
C THR A 44 9.57 10.52 -55.36
N SER A 45 9.42 11.81 -55.15
CA SER A 45 8.91 12.36 -53.88
C SER A 45 7.50 11.86 -53.49
N PRO A 46 6.51 11.79 -54.40
CA PRO A 46 5.17 11.28 -54.01
C PRO A 46 5.20 9.76 -53.73
N PHE A 47 6.13 8.99 -54.33
CA PHE A 47 6.25 7.56 -54.06
C PHE A 47 6.93 7.30 -52.68
N ARG A 48 7.89 8.15 -52.28
CA ARG A 48 8.50 8.06 -50.95
C ARG A 48 7.50 8.42 -49.83
N SER A 49 6.73 9.49 -50.04
CA SER A 49 5.72 9.87 -49.06
C SER A 49 4.60 8.82 -48.93
N ALA A 50 4.18 8.24 -50.05
CA ALA A 50 3.19 7.16 -50.04
C ALA A 50 3.73 5.89 -49.35
N ALA A 51 4.99 5.52 -49.60
CA ALA A 51 5.64 4.37 -48.95
C ALA A 51 5.82 4.60 -47.46
N GLN A 52 6.18 5.82 -47.01
CA GLN A 52 6.26 6.18 -45.60
C GLN A 52 4.89 6.14 -44.94
N SER A 53 3.85 6.73 -45.56
CA SER A 53 2.48 6.70 -45.04
C SER A 53 1.93 5.28 -44.88
N VAL A 54 2.29 4.35 -45.75
CA VAL A 54 1.92 2.92 -45.65
C VAL A 54 2.70 2.25 -44.51
N ALA A 55 3.98 2.56 -44.38
CA ALA A 55 4.81 2.03 -43.29
C ALA A 55 4.34 2.54 -41.92
N ASP A 56 4.04 3.84 -41.83
CA ASP A 56 3.51 4.46 -40.59
C ASP A 56 2.13 3.87 -40.23
N TRP A 57 1.26 3.72 -41.20
CA TRP A 57 -0.04 3.07 -40.99
C TRP A 57 0.08 1.61 -40.53
N TYR A 58 1.06 0.86 -41.08
CA TYR A 58 1.31 -0.52 -40.70
C TYR A 58 1.87 -0.61 -39.26
N ASN A 59 2.82 0.26 -38.91
CA ASN A 59 3.39 0.34 -37.58
C ASN A 59 2.32 0.76 -36.54
N GLU A 60 1.52 1.79 -36.85
CA GLU A 60 0.42 2.22 -35.99
C GLU A 60 -0.60 1.09 -35.74
N LYS A 61 -0.89 0.30 -36.77
CA LYS A 61 -1.76 -0.88 -36.62
C LYS A 61 -1.10 -1.98 -35.80
N GLN A 62 0.20 -2.25 -35.94
CA GLN A 62 0.92 -3.22 -35.13
C GLN A 62 0.95 -2.80 -33.66
N ASP A 63 1.25 -1.53 -33.37
CA ASP A 63 1.27 -1.00 -32.01
C ASP A 63 -0.12 -1.08 -31.38
N TYR A 64 -1.16 -0.70 -32.14
CA TYR A 64 -2.55 -0.83 -31.66
C TYR A 64 -2.94 -2.30 -31.32
N PHE A 65 -2.51 -3.26 -32.12
CA PHE A 65 -2.78 -4.68 -31.85
C PHE A 65 -1.93 -5.23 -30.68
N ALA A 66 -0.69 -4.75 -30.53
CA ALA A 66 0.17 -5.11 -29.41
C ALA A 66 -0.39 -4.57 -28.10
N ASP A 67 -0.78 -3.28 -28.07
CA ASP A 67 -1.40 -2.65 -26.91
C ASP A 67 -2.73 -3.33 -26.53
N ASN A 68 -3.57 -3.63 -27.52
CA ASN A 68 -4.83 -4.32 -27.26
C ASN A 68 -4.63 -5.73 -26.70
N LYS A 69 -3.57 -6.44 -27.14
CA LYS A 69 -3.22 -7.75 -26.60
C LYS A 69 -2.69 -7.63 -25.18
N ALA A 70 -1.85 -6.63 -24.90
CA ALA A 70 -1.33 -6.36 -23.56
C ALA A 70 -2.46 -5.99 -22.59
N LEU A 71 -3.35 -5.07 -22.99
CA LEU A 71 -4.52 -4.69 -22.19
C LEU A 71 -5.49 -5.86 -21.93
N ARG A 72 -5.65 -6.76 -22.89
CA ARG A 72 -6.46 -7.96 -22.68
C ARG A 72 -5.80 -8.93 -21.70
N ALA A 73 -4.48 -9.12 -21.81
CA ALA A 73 -3.74 -9.96 -20.86
C ALA A 73 -3.81 -9.40 -19.44
N GLU A 74 -3.63 -8.08 -19.28
CA GLU A 74 -3.78 -7.39 -18.01
C GLU A 74 -5.20 -7.51 -17.45
N ASN A 75 -6.22 -7.35 -18.30
CA ASN A 75 -7.61 -7.49 -17.88
C ASN A 75 -7.94 -8.92 -17.41
N GLU A 76 -7.43 -9.95 -18.09
CA GLU A 76 -7.60 -11.34 -17.65
C GLU A 76 -6.83 -11.61 -16.35
N GLU A 77 -5.63 -11.05 -16.19
CA GLU A 77 -4.87 -11.17 -14.95
C GLU A 77 -5.59 -10.48 -13.78
N LEU A 78 -6.08 -9.25 -13.98
CA LEU A 78 -6.88 -8.55 -12.97
C LEU A 78 -8.17 -9.31 -12.61
N LYS A 79 -8.84 -9.91 -13.58
CA LYS A 79 -10.00 -10.76 -13.31
C LYS A 79 -9.64 -11.99 -12.48
N ARG A 80 -8.49 -12.60 -12.74
CA ARG A 80 -7.99 -13.73 -11.95
C ARG A 80 -7.72 -13.31 -10.50
N GLN A 81 -7.03 -12.19 -10.30
CA GLN A 81 -6.76 -11.64 -8.97
C GLN A 81 -8.06 -11.30 -8.22
N ILE A 82 -9.04 -10.70 -8.91
CA ILE A 82 -10.36 -10.44 -8.33
C ILE A 82 -11.07 -11.74 -7.96
N ALA A 83 -10.94 -12.80 -8.75
CA ALA A 83 -11.55 -14.07 -8.45
C ALA A 83 -10.90 -14.74 -7.21
N GLU A 84 -9.57 -14.72 -7.12
CA GLU A 84 -8.82 -15.20 -5.95
C GLU A 84 -9.20 -14.40 -4.69
N MET A 85 -9.16 -13.06 -4.75
CA MET A 85 -9.57 -12.22 -3.62
C MET A 85 -11.02 -12.45 -3.18
N LYS A 86 -11.94 -12.72 -4.12
CA LYS A 86 -13.33 -13.07 -3.77
C LYS A 86 -13.44 -14.43 -3.08
N GLU A 87 -12.60 -15.38 -3.44
CA GLU A 87 -12.53 -16.68 -2.77
C GLU A 87 -12.01 -16.52 -1.34
N ASP A 88 -10.91 -15.78 -1.16
CA ASP A 88 -10.34 -15.47 0.17
C ASP A 88 -11.35 -14.76 1.07
N VAL A 89 -12.06 -13.76 0.54
CA VAL A 89 -13.12 -13.05 1.28
C VAL A 89 -14.26 -14.00 1.67
N ARG A 90 -14.67 -14.89 0.77
CA ARG A 90 -15.72 -15.87 1.08
C ARG A 90 -15.28 -16.85 2.17
N ASP A 91 -14.04 -17.30 2.11
CA ASP A 91 -13.50 -18.24 3.10
C ASP A 91 -13.35 -17.57 4.48
N ALA A 92 -12.88 -16.32 4.50
CA ALA A 92 -12.86 -15.50 5.72
C ALA A 92 -14.27 -15.28 6.29
N GLN A 93 -15.25 -14.97 5.44
CA GLN A 93 -16.65 -14.82 5.85
C GLN A 93 -17.19 -16.12 6.46
N THR A 94 -16.91 -17.25 5.81
CA THR A 94 -17.34 -18.58 6.31
C THR A 94 -16.72 -18.87 7.68
N ALA A 95 -15.44 -18.57 7.88
CA ALA A 95 -14.77 -18.75 9.16
C ALA A 95 -15.36 -17.84 10.26
N LEU A 96 -15.72 -16.60 9.91
CA LEU A 96 -16.40 -15.67 10.83
C LEU A 96 -17.78 -16.20 11.24
N ASP A 97 -18.56 -16.67 10.27
CA ASP A 97 -19.90 -17.21 10.53
C ASP A 97 -19.84 -18.51 11.36
N GLU A 98 -18.83 -19.34 11.15
CA GLU A 98 -18.59 -20.51 11.98
C GLU A 98 -18.19 -20.12 13.40
N ASN A 99 -17.30 -19.14 13.54
CA ASN A 99 -16.88 -18.63 14.84
C ASN A 99 -18.06 -18.02 15.61
N ALA A 100 -18.92 -17.25 14.94
CA ALA A 100 -20.13 -16.70 15.54
C ALA A 100 -21.07 -17.82 16.05
N ARG A 101 -21.28 -18.85 15.23
CA ARG A 101 -22.10 -20.03 15.65
C ARG A 101 -21.49 -20.78 16.82
N TYR A 102 -20.18 -20.98 16.84
CA TYR A 102 -19.51 -21.64 17.97
C TYR A 102 -19.62 -20.79 19.25
N ARG A 103 -19.51 -19.47 19.17
CA ARG A 103 -19.71 -18.57 20.31
C ARG A 103 -21.14 -18.65 20.85
N GLU A 104 -22.14 -18.65 19.97
CA GLU A 104 -23.55 -18.80 20.35
C GLU A 104 -23.78 -20.15 21.05
N MET A 105 -23.28 -21.26 20.48
CA MET A 105 -23.38 -22.61 21.08
C MET A 105 -22.70 -22.70 22.46
N LEU A 106 -21.58 -21.97 22.65
CA LEU A 106 -20.86 -21.94 23.91
C LEU A 106 -21.37 -20.86 24.87
N GLY A 107 -22.40 -20.08 24.48
CA GLY A 107 -22.92 -18.97 25.28
C GLY A 107 -21.92 -17.83 25.46
N LEU A 108 -20.92 -17.74 24.55
CA LEU A 108 -19.92 -16.68 24.59
C LEU A 108 -20.51 -15.39 24.00
N ARG A 109 -20.46 -14.30 24.76
CA ARG A 109 -20.87 -13.00 24.29
C ARG A 109 -20.02 -12.57 23.10
N GLU A 110 -20.66 -12.04 22.08
CA GLU A 110 -19.98 -11.40 20.97
C GLU A 110 -19.28 -10.14 21.51
N LYS A 111 -17.98 -10.04 21.25
CA LYS A 111 -17.23 -8.83 21.60
C LYS A 111 -17.60 -7.72 20.63
N HIS A 112 -18.73 -7.06 20.84
CA HIS A 112 -19.05 -5.83 20.13
C HIS A 112 -18.18 -4.70 20.69
N ARG A 113 -17.27 -4.20 19.88
CA ARG A 113 -16.50 -3.00 20.18
C ARG A 113 -17.36 -1.78 19.79
N SER A 114 -18.18 -1.31 20.67
CA SER A 114 -18.81 0.01 20.53
C SER A 114 -17.85 1.04 21.14
N PHE A 115 -17.02 1.66 20.34
CA PHE A 115 -16.21 2.80 20.76
C PHE A 115 -16.98 4.09 20.52
N ASP A 116 -17.00 4.98 21.53
CA ASP A 116 -17.36 6.38 21.31
C ASP A 116 -16.13 7.10 20.78
N LEU A 117 -16.14 7.39 19.48
CA LEU A 117 -14.98 7.92 18.75
C LEU A 117 -15.17 9.40 18.43
N GLU A 118 -14.16 10.21 18.76
CA GLU A 118 -14.06 11.60 18.33
C GLU A 118 -12.90 11.75 17.34
N SER A 119 -13.20 12.26 16.15
CA SER A 119 -12.18 12.51 15.13
C SER A 119 -11.45 13.82 15.40
N ALA A 120 -10.14 13.78 15.45
CA ALA A 120 -9.31 14.96 15.68
C ALA A 120 -8.16 15.05 14.68
N ARG A 121 -7.74 16.29 14.38
CA ARG A 121 -6.62 16.57 13.50
C ARG A 121 -5.37 16.87 14.30
N VAL A 122 -4.24 16.35 13.84
CA VAL A 122 -2.93 16.67 14.42
C VAL A 122 -2.52 18.10 14.02
N LEU A 123 -2.34 18.96 15.01
CA LEU A 123 -1.89 20.34 14.86
C LEU A 123 -0.38 20.48 14.91
N ASN A 124 0.25 19.75 15.81
CA ASN A 124 1.69 19.81 16.05
C ASN A 124 2.23 18.46 16.50
N ARG A 125 3.52 18.24 16.25
CA ARG A 125 4.31 17.11 16.74
C ARG A 125 5.50 17.65 17.50
N ASP A 126 5.67 17.17 18.72
CA ASP A 126 6.87 17.42 19.50
C ASP A 126 7.64 16.09 19.59
N ARG A 127 8.77 16.07 18.91
CA ARG A 127 9.68 14.93 18.88
C ARG A 127 11.05 15.41 19.29
N SER A 128 11.27 15.42 20.57
CA SER A 128 12.56 15.74 21.17
C SER A 128 13.28 14.45 21.57
N ASN A 129 14.51 14.59 22.08
CA ASN A 129 15.24 13.42 22.60
C ASN A 129 14.59 12.81 23.87
N TRP A 130 13.59 13.46 24.44
CA TRP A 130 12.99 13.10 25.72
C TRP A 130 11.50 12.84 25.66
N THR A 131 10.83 13.28 24.60
CA THR A 131 9.38 13.13 24.48
C THR A 131 8.97 12.94 23.03
N SER A 132 7.92 12.15 22.85
CA SER A 132 7.23 11.96 21.59
C SER A 132 5.73 12.21 21.80
N SER A 133 5.26 13.39 21.40
CA SER A 133 3.87 13.78 21.62
C SER A 133 3.24 14.45 20.41
N LEU A 134 1.91 14.38 20.34
CA LEU A 134 1.07 15.03 19.33
C LEU A 134 0.13 16.01 20.01
N THR A 135 -0.12 17.17 19.40
CA THR A 135 -1.17 18.09 19.81
C THR A 135 -2.31 17.98 18.82
N LEU A 136 -3.52 17.77 19.33
CA LEU A 136 -4.76 17.67 18.56
C LEU A 136 -5.59 18.94 18.68
N ASN A 137 -6.47 19.17 17.70
CA ASN A 137 -7.35 20.34 17.61
C ASN A 137 -8.66 20.24 18.40
N HIS A 138 -8.88 19.15 19.15
CA HIS A 138 -10.06 18.93 20.00
C HIS A 138 -9.62 18.67 21.43
N GLY A 139 -10.47 19.02 22.38
CA GLY A 139 -10.22 18.91 23.80
C GLY A 139 -11.49 18.58 24.60
N THR A 140 -11.61 19.16 25.78
CA THR A 140 -12.75 18.89 26.67
C THR A 140 -14.09 19.39 26.12
N ASP A 141 -14.10 20.33 25.17
CA ASP A 141 -15.29 20.77 24.44
C ASP A 141 -15.93 19.66 23.57
N TYR A 142 -15.15 18.66 23.18
CA TYR A 142 -15.60 17.46 22.48
C TYR A 142 -15.69 16.22 23.37
N GLY A 143 -15.55 16.41 24.69
CA GLY A 143 -15.65 15.32 25.68
C GLY A 143 -14.35 14.51 25.82
N ILE A 144 -13.22 14.99 25.28
CA ILE A 144 -11.92 14.33 25.42
C ILE A 144 -11.39 14.54 26.84
N ALA A 145 -10.95 13.47 27.47
CA ALA A 145 -10.38 13.43 28.79
C ALA A 145 -8.94 12.90 28.82
N VAL A 146 -8.23 13.21 29.89
CA VAL A 146 -6.92 12.61 30.15
C VAL A 146 -7.09 11.11 30.41
N GLY A 147 -6.34 10.28 29.73
CA GLY A 147 -6.44 8.83 29.79
C GLY A 147 -7.15 8.20 28.60
N ASP A 148 -7.84 9.01 27.77
CA ASP A 148 -8.46 8.50 26.54
C ASP A 148 -7.38 7.99 25.59
N CYS A 149 -7.60 6.82 24.99
CA CYS A 149 -6.66 6.28 24.02
C CYS A 149 -6.92 6.86 22.61
N VAL A 150 -5.86 6.95 21.82
CA VAL A 150 -5.87 7.51 20.47
C VAL A 150 -5.46 6.46 19.47
N ILE A 151 -6.24 6.30 18.40
CA ILE A 151 -6.06 5.28 17.36
C ILE A 151 -6.10 5.87 15.96
N THR A 152 -5.62 5.12 14.98
CA THR A 152 -5.83 5.39 13.55
C THR A 152 -7.19 4.84 13.08
N GLU A 153 -7.56 5.15 11.84
CA GLU A 153 -8.74 4.56 11.17
C GLU A 153 -8.67 3.03 11.03
N ARG A 154 -7.48 2.44 11.19
CA ARG A 154 -7.25 1.00 11.13
C ARG A 154 -7.19 0.32 12.50
N TYR A 155 -7.60 1.04 13.56
CA TYR A 155 -7.53 0.57 14.94
C TYR A 155 -6.09 0.29 15.43
N GLU A 156 -5.11 1.01 14.85
CA GLU A 156 -3.73 0.98 15.31
C GLU A 156 -3.56 1.99 16.44
N LEU A 157 -2.92 1.59 17.54
CA LEU A 157 -2.73 2.45 18.69
C LEU A 157 -1.67 3.53 18.38
N VAL A 158 -2.03 4.77 18.64
CA VAL A 158 -1.14 5.94 18.52
C VAL A 158 -0.55 6.33 19.88
N GLY A 159 -1.36 6.32 20.92
CA GLY A 159 -0.96 6.73 22.26
C GLY A 159 -2.14 7.02 23.17
N VAL A 160 -1.92 7.87 24.18
CA VAL A 160 -2.90 8.23 25.19
C VAL A 160 -2.91 9.76 25.41
N VAL A 161 -4.08 10.32 25.70
CA VAL A 161 -4.22 11.73 26.06
C VAL A 161 -3.57 11.98 27.43
N SER A 162 -2.48 12.74 27.45
CA SER A 162 -1.73 13.10 28.65
C SER A 162 -2.19 14.43 29.26
N LYS A 163 -2.70 15.35 28.43
CA LYS A 163 -3.23 16.65 28.84
C LYS A 163 -4.41 17.02 27.97
N ALA A 164 -5.46 17.56 28.56
CA ALA A 164 -6.64 18.07 27.86
C ALA A 164 -6.89 19.52 28.25
N GLY A 165 -6.86 20.40 27.27
CA GLY A 165 -7.36 21.78 27.36
C GLY A 165 -8.77 21.88 26.83
N TYR A 166 -9.35 23.09 26.75
CA TYR A 166 -10.70 23.28 26.26
C TYR A 166 -10.87 22.85 24.81
N ASN A 167 -10.02 23.35 23.90
CA ASN A 167 -10.07 23.12 22.44
C ASN A 167 -8.81 22.46 21.88
N TRP A 168 -8.04 21.80 22.71
CA TRP A 168 -6.84 21.06 22.32
C TRP A 168 -6.56 19.95 23.33
N CYS A 169 -5.84 18.93 22.91
CA CYS A 169 -5.25 17.94 23.81
C CYS A 169 -3.84 17.55 23.35
N THR A 170 -3.05 17.04 24.29
CA THR A 170 -1.73 16.46 24.02
C THR A 170 -1.83 14.96 24.20
N VAL A 171 -1.39 14.24 23.19
CA VAL A 171 -1.28 12.78 23.16
C VAL A 171 0.16 12.39 23.36
N LEU A 172 0.44 11.59 24.35
CA LEU A 172 1.72 10.92 24.53
C LEU A 172 1.71 9.70 23.63
N THR A 173 2.68 9.60 22.71
CA THR A 173 2.72 8.46 21.78
C THR A 173 3.23 7.20 22.46
N LEU A 174 2.93 6.06 21.86
CA LEU A 174 3.31 4.76 22.44
C LEU A 174 4.84 4.51 22.49
N ILE A 175 5.65 5.29 21.75
CA ILE A 175 7.11 5.21 21.79
C ILE A 175 7.75 6.16 22.81
N ASP A 176 6.96 7.03 23.46
CA ASP A 176 7.45 7.97 24.48
C ASP A 176 7.92 7.21 25.72
N THR A 177 9.01 7.68 26.35
CA THR A 177 9.61 7.02 27.52
C THR A 177 8.68 6.95 28.73
N ASP A 178 7.69 7.82 28.82
CA ASP A 178 6.68 7.81 29.86
C ASP A 178 5.45 6.94 29.48
N SER A 179 5.46 6.34 28.28
CA SER A 179 4.40 5.45 27.83
C SER A 179 4.64 4.02 28.30
N SER A 180 3.60 3.42 28.90
CA SER A 180 3.62 2.02 29.35
C SER A 180 2.22 1.44 29.28
N LEU A 181 2.05 0.29 28.64
CA LEU A 181 0.76 -0.36 28.45
C LEU A 181 0.87 -1.88 28.43
N GLY A 182 -0.19 -2.55 28.87
CA GLY A 182 -0.30 -4.01 28.79
C GLY A 182 -0.44 -4.47 27.34
N ALA A 183 0.44 -5.36 26.92
CA ALA A 183 0.46 -5.90 25.57
C ALA A 183 0.30 -7.42 25.56
N ARG A 184 -0.18 -7.95 24.45
CA ARG A 184 -0.34 -9.38 24.22
C ARG A 184 0.17 -9.75 22.83
N VAL A 185 1.00 -10.77 22.77
CA VAL A 185 1.45 -11.33 21.49
C VAL A 185 0.33 -12.19 20.92
N PHE A 186 -0.13 -11.88 19.74
CA PHE A 186 -1.31 -12.54 19.13
C PHE A 186 -1.12 -14.04 18.95
N ARG A 187 0.04 -14.48 18.46
CA ARG A 187 0.30 -15.88 18.12
C ARG A 187 0.50 -16.78 19.36
N THR A 188 1.25 -16.30 20.34
CA THR A 188 1.60 -17.11 21.53
C THR A 188 0.63 -16.90 22.68
N GLY A 189 -0.10 -15.78 22.70
CA GLY A 189 -0.95 -15.38 23.81
C GLY A 189 -0.17 -14.79 24.99
N ASP A 190 1.16 -14.70 24.91
CA ASP A 190 2.00 -14.17 25.98
C ASP A 190 1.65 -12.71 26.25
N VAL A 191 1.53 -12.39 27.54
CA VAL A 191 1.25 -11.04 28.01
C VAL A 191 2.55 -10.43 28.54
N GLY A 192 2.80 -9.20 28.14
CA GLY A 192 3.96 -8.42 28.53
C GLY A 192 3.60 -6.94 28.69
N LEU A 193 4.62 -6.15 28.92
CA LEU A 193 4.53 -4.70 29.03
C LEU A 193 5.18 -4.06 27.80
N ALA A 194 4.41 -3.33 27.03
CA ALA A 194 4.92 -2.49 25.94
C ALA A 194 5.22 -1.11 26.54
N GLN A 195 6.45 -0.64 26.37
CA GLN A 195 6.90 0.63 26.93
C GLN A 195 7.86 1.35 25.98
N GLY A 196 7.86 2.67 26.05
CA GLY A 196 8.87 3.45 25.37
C GLY A 196 10.23 3.32 26.04
N ASP A 197 11.26 3.25 25.23
CA ASP A 197 12.66 3.22 25.69
C ASP A 197 13.42 4.39 25.06
N PHE A 198 14.29 5.02 25.83
CA PHE A 198 15.07 6.18 25.39
C PHE A 198 15.91 5.91 24.13
N THR A 199 16.48 4.72 24.05
CA THR A 199 17.35 4.33 22.93
C THR A 199 16.53 3.97 21.69
N LEU A 200 15.38 3.34 21.90
CA LEU A 200 14.49 2.87 20.83
C LEU A 200 13.60 3.99 20.30
N MET A 201 13.17 4.93 21.14
CA MET A 201 12.33 6.07 20.75
C MET A 201 12.93 6.87 19.60
N GLY A 202 14.24 7.13 19.63
CA GLY A 202 14.96 7.83 18.56
C GLY A 202 14.91 7.11 17.22
N GLN A 203 14.69 5.81 17.21
CA GLN A 203 14.54 4.95 16.04
C GLN A 203 13.08 4.71 15.67
N GLY A 204 12.13 5.18 16.47
CA GLY A 204 10.70 4.99 16.25
C GLY A 204 10.16 3.64 16.75
N PHE A 205 10.87 2.95 17.64
CA PHE A 205 10.50 1.65 18.18
C PHE A 205 10.14 1.73 19.66
N LEU A 206 9.53 0.68 20.16
CA LEU A 206 9.24 0.47 21.60
C LEU A 206 9.73 -0.90 22.04
N GLU A 207 9.82 -1.06 23.36
CA GLU A 207 10.21 -2.31 24.00
C GLU A 207 8.97 -3.09 24.44
N LEU A 208 8.99 -4.40 24.25
CA LEU A 208 8.07 -5.34 24.87
C LEU A 208 8.85 -6.22 25.85
N SER A 209 8.62 -6.01 27.14
CA SER A 209 9.31 -6.67 28.26
C SER A 209 8.36 -7.52 29.10
N TYR A 210 8.88 -8.10 30.19
CA TYR A 210 8.14 -8.97 31.12
C TYR A 210 7.50 -10.21 30.48
N LEU A 211 8.10 -10.68 29.40
CA LEU A 211 7.66 -11.93 28.77
C LEU A 211 8.06 -13.15 29.61
N PRO A 212 7.26 -14.22 29.64
CA PRO A 212 7.61 -15.43 30.35
C PRO A 212 8.95 -15.98 29.89
N ASN A 213 9.87 -16.21 30.83
CA ASN A 213 11.25 -16.64 30.53
C ASN A 213 11.36 -18.09 30.00
N GLU A 214 10.36 -18.94 30.23
CA GLU A 214 10.36 -20.33 29.80
C GLU A 214 9.34 -20.54 28.66
N GLY A 215 9.84 -20.58 27.43
CA GLY A 215 9.07 -21.05 26.30
C GLY A 215 8.48 -19.96 25.39
N SER A 216 8.70 -18.68 25.67
CA SER A 216 8.27 -17.60 24.76
C SER A 216 9.10 -17.64 23.48
N GLN A 217 8.56 -18.30 22.47
CA GLN A 217 9.16 -18.34 21.12
C GLN A 217 8.67 -17.18 20.30
N LEU A 218 9.03 -15.95 20.68
CA LEU A 218 8.76 -14.79 19.88
C LEU A 218 9.54 -14.85 18.57
N LEU A 219 8.87 -14.55 17.50
CA LEU A 219 9.45 -14.50 16.16
C LEU A 219 9.33 -13.08 15.58
N PRO A 220 10.31 -12.63 14.80
CA PRO A 220 10.14 -11.44 13.99
C PRO A 220 8.88 -11.56 13.12
N GLY A 221 8.05 -10.51 13.13
CA GLY A 221 6.75 -10.48 12.47
C GLY A 221 5.57 -10.86 13.36
N ASP A 222 5.78 -11.31 14.61
CA ASP A 222 4.68 -11.57 15.54
C ASP A 222 3.90 -10.26 15.80
N LEU A 223 2.57 -10.34 15.68
CA LEU A 223 1.69 -9.20 15.93
C LEU A 223 1.51 -8.98 17.42
N VAL A 224 1.63 -7.72 17.85
CA VAL A 224 1.46 -7.27 19.22
C VAL A 224 0.20 -6.40 19.32
N LEU A 225 -0.68 -6.78 20.24
CA LEU A 225 -1.97 -6.13 20.48
C LEU A 225 -2.02 -5.62 21.93
N THR A 226 -2.92 -4.68 22.22
CA THR A 226 -3.24 -4.31 23.60
C THR A 226 -3.88 -5.49 24.32
N SER A 227 -3.51 -5.70 25.57
CA SER A 227 -4.04 -6.82 26.38
C SER A 227 -5.43 -6.54 26.96
N GLY A 228 -5.84 -5.27 27.07
CA GLY A 228 -7.04 -4.84 27.80
C GLY A 228 -6.92 -4.90 29.32
N LEU A 229 -5.82 -5.39 29.84
CA LEU A 229 -5.59 -5.48 31.28
C LEU A 229 -5.41 -4.08 31.89
N GLY A 230 -6.00 -3.89 33.04
CA GLY A 230 -5.98 -2.60 33.76
C GLY A 230 -7.06 -1.61 33.36
N GLY A 231 -7.84 -1.89 32.30
CA GLY A 231 -9.01 -1.07 31.92
C GLY A 231 -8.71 0.31 31.32
N TYR A 232 -7.42 0.63 31.06
CA TYR A 232 -7.02 1.92 30.46
C TYR A 232 -7.06 1.92 28.94
N TYR A 233 -6.96 0.75 28.33
CA TYR A 233 -6.97 0.58 26.89
C TYR A 233 -7.96 -0.52 26.50
N PRO A 234 -8.72 -0.34 25.42
CA PRO A 234 -9.48 -1.44 24.84
C PRO A 234 -8.56 -2.62 24.50
N ALA A 235 -9.03 -3.84 24.66
CA ALA A 235 -8.30 -5.02 24.21
C ALA A 235 -8.22 -5.09 22.68
N ASP A 236 -7.16 -5.75 22.17
CA ASP A 236 -6.99 -6.09 20.75
C ASP A 236 -6.82 -4.90 19.79
N LEU A 237 -6.39 -3.73 20.26
CA LEU A 237 -5.86 -2.69 19.38
C LEU A 237 -4.46 -3.09 18.91
N THR A 238 -4.16 -2.81 17.65
CA THR A 238 -2.84 -3.14 17.09
C THR A 238 -1.79 -2.15 17.60
N ILE A 239 -0.78 -2.65 18.33
CA ILE A 239 0.38 -1.88 18.74
C ILE A 239 1.42 -1.87 17.61
N GLY A 240 1.76 -3.05 17.09
CA GLY A 240 2.77 -3.20 16.06
C GLY A 240 3.19 -4.65 15.85
N SER A 241 4.38 -4.84 15.32
CA SER A 241 4.97 -6.16 15.10
C SER A 241 6.36 -6.28 15.70
N VAL A 242 6.70 -7.47 16.17
CA VAL A 242 8.04 -7.79 16.67
C VAL A 242 9.03 -7.65 15.50
N ARG A 243 9.99 -6.76 15.65
CA ARG A 243 11.09 -6.58 14.70
C ARG A 243 12.25 -7.56 14.99
N GLU A 244 12.64 -7.61 16.24
CA GLU A 244 13.70 -8.51 16.72
C GLU A 244 13.53 -8.81 18.21
N VAL A 245 14.14 -9.89 18.66
CA VAL A 245 14.20 -10.27 20.07
C VAL A 245 15.63 -10.08 20.55
N ARG A 246 15.82 -9.36 21.63
CA ARG A 246 17.12 -9.09 22.27
C ARG A 246 17.17 -9.70 23.66
N THR A 247 18.36 -10.02 24.09
CA THR A 247 18.62 -10.42 25.48
C THR A 247 19.29 -9.26 26.18
N ASP A 248 18.87 -8.97 27.39
CA ASP A 248 19.50 -7.96 28.23
C ASP A 248 21.00 -8.28 28.46
N ASP A 249 21.81 -7.25 28.72
CA ASP A 249 23.25 -7.35 28.94
C ASP A 249 23.61 -8.32 30.08
N SER A 250 22.70 -8.55 31.03
CA SER A 250 22.84 -9.54 32.11
C SER A 250 22.62 -10.99 31.63
N GLY A 251 22.04 -11.21 30.46
CA GLY A 251 21.63 -12.53 29.97
C GLY A 251 20.43 -13.14 30.70
N ALA A 252 19.82 -12.39 31.63
CA ALA A 252 18.77 -12.89 32.52
C ALA A 252 17.34 -12.64 32.01
N ALA A 253 17.14 -11.63 31.14
CA ALA A 253 15.84 -11.30 30.62
C ALA A 253 15.92 -11.08 29.09
N SER A 254 14.89 -11.49 28.37
CA SER A 254 14.73 -11.20 26.98
C SER A 254 13.62 -10.16 26.80
N TYR A 255 13.81 -9.25 25.88
CA TYR A 255 12.80 -8.28 25.45
C TYR A 255 12.69 -8.27 23.94
N ALA A 256 11.55 -7.85 23.42
CA ALA A 256 11.35 -7.68 22.00
C ALA A 256 11.34 -6.19 21.62
N VAL A 257 12.00 -5.87 20.53
CA VAL A 257 11.87 -4.57 19.88
C VAL A 257 10.65 -4.63 18.97
N VAL A 258 9.70 -3.73 19.17
CA VAL A 258 8.45 -3.69 18.43
C VAL A 258 8.41 -2.45 17.54
N GLU A 259 8.10 -2.65 16.29
CA GLU A 259 7.84 -1.59 15.32
C GLU A 259 6.35 -1.24 15.36
N PRO A 260 5.99 0.04 15.68
CA PRO A 260 4.60 0.47 15.68
C PRO A 260 3.90 0.23 14.35
N ALA A 261 2.63 -0.17 14.38
CA ALA A 261 1.81 -0.27 13.18
C ALA A 261 1.43 1.12 12.66
N ALA A 262 1.16 2.07 13.57
CA ALA A 262 0.84 3.44 13.21
C ALA A 262 2.09 4.21 12.76
N GLU A 263 2.03 4.85 11.60
CA GLU A 263 3.07 5.74 11.09
C GLU A 263 3.03 7.09 11.84
N LEU A 264 3.57 7.13 13.06
CA LEU A 264 3.48 8.28 13.98
C LEU A 264 3.93 9.61 13.36
N ASP A 265 4.85 9.57 12.40
CA ASP A 265 5.39 10.74 11.72
C ASP A 265 4.48 11.27 10.59
N ALA A 266 3.60 10.44 10.05
CA ALA A 266 2.75 10.78 8.91
C ALA A 266 1.30 11.10 9.29
N LEU A 267 0.90 10.91 10.56
CA LEU A 267 -0.48 11.09 11.03
C LEU A 267 -0.97 12.52 10.80
N THR A 268 -2.07 12.69 10.11
CA THR A 268 -2.75 13.98 9.93
C THR A 268 -4.08 14.04 10.66
N GLN A 269 -4.71 12.88 10.81
CA GLN A 269 -5.98 12.68 11.49
C GLN A 269 -5.91 11.43 12.35
N VAL A 270 -6.56 11.47 13.51
CA VAL A 270 -6.64 10.38 14.47
C VAL A 270 -8.03 10.33 15.07
N PHE A 271 -8.33 9.25 15.80
CA PHE A 271 -9.58 9.06 16.51
C PHE A 271 -9.29 8.87 18.00
N VAL A 272 -9.97 9.66 18.83
CA VAL A 272 -9.90 9.54 20.28
C VAL A 272 -11.04 8.65 20.74
N VAL A 273 -10.75 7.59 21.47
CA VAL A 273 -11.71 6.67 22.08
C VAL A 273 -12.06 7.21 23.44
N LYS A 274 -13.25 7.83 23.56
CA LYS A 274 -13.74 8.48 24.80
C LYS A 274 -14.36 7.47 25.76
N ASP A 275 -14.95 6.41 25.22
CA ASP A 275 -15.57 5.35 26.02
C ASP A 275 -15.48 4.01 25.28
N PHE A 276 -15.33 2.94 26.05
CA PHE A 276 -15.29 1.58 25.54
C PHE A 276 -15.76 0.58 26.60
N GLU A 277 -16.34 -0.52 26.16
CA GLU A 277 -16.78 -1.57 27.05
C GLU A 277 -15.57 -2.39 27.55
N ILE A 278 -15.33 -2.39 28.87
CA ILE A 278 -14.31 -3.24 29.49
C ILE A 278 -14.89 -4.67 29.54
N VAL A 279 -14.22 -5.58 28.88
CA VAL A 279 -14.59 -7.00 28.88
C VAL A 279 -13.76 -7.68 29.97
N ASP A 280 -14.43 -8.06 31.06
CA ASP A 280 -13.86 -8.87 32.15
C ASP A 280 -13.58 -10.33 31.73
#